data_69f8f8a05daac6e65551ea3c3e90eee4
#
_entry.id   69f8f8a05daac6e65551ea3c3e90eee4
#
_cell.length_a   1.000
_cell.length_b   1.000
_cell.length_c   1.000
_cell.angle_alpha   90.00
_cell.angle_beta   90.00
_cell.angle_gamma   90.00
#
_symmetry.space_group_name_H-M   'P 1'
#
loop_
_entity.id
_entity.type
_entity.pdbx_description
1 polymer ?
#
loop_
_entity_poly.entity_id
_entity_poly.type
_entity_poly.pdbx_seq_one_letter_code
_entity_poly.pdbx_strand_id
1 'polypeptide(L)'
;MPGMKVEMWPIERLVPYARNPRKNDDAVPRMAGLIREFGFKVPVVARSDGSVVDGHLRLKAAGYLGMPQVPVVLADEWTDAQVKAFRIAVNKSAEWAEWDDDLLKLEVEDLKEMGFDLDLVGIPETPDADADYSFSDGELDGFFTPAESGEGPSASAAKKKTMVCPHCGKAFEV
;
A
#
# COMPACT_ATOMS: atom_id res chain seq x y z
N MET A 1 -18.15 -4.21 -22.96
CA MET A 1 -17.81 -3.62 -21.66
C MET A 1 -17.11 -2.30 -21.94
N PRO A 2 -17.45 -1.17 -21.28
CA PRO A 2 -16.64 0.04 -21.41
C PRO A 2 -15.22 -0.28 -20.97
N GLY A 3 -14.24 0.26 -21.69
CA GLY A 3 -12.82 0.05 -21.38
C GLY A 3 -12.50 0.61 -20.00
N MET A 4 -11.72 -0.12 -19.20
CA MET A 4 -11.21 0.34 -17.93
C MET A 4 -10.27 1.53 -18.17
N LYS A 5 -10.54 2.65 -17.50
CA LYS A 5 -9.73 3.88 -17.60
C LYS A 5 -9.02 4.11 -16.27
N VAL A 6 -7.71 4.40 -16.36
CA VAL A 6 -6.92 4.82 -15.21
C VAL A 6 -6.84 6.34 -15.21
N GLU A 7 -7.14 6.96 -14.08
CA GLU A 7 -7.08 8.40 -13.87
C GLU A 7 -6.10 8.73 -12.74
N MET A 8 -5.38 9.85 -12.85
CA MET A 8 -4.52 10.34 -11.77
C MET A 8 -5.36 11.24 -10.85
N TRP A 9 -5.47 10.86 -9.58
CA TRP A 9 -6.24 11.62 -8.60
C TRP A 9 -5.37 12.16 -7.48
N PRO A 10 -5.63 13.38 -6.99
CA PRO A 10 -5.04 13.89 -5.76
C PRO A 10 -5.32 12.91 -4.61
N ILE A 11 -4.28 12.64 -3.80
CA ILE A 11 -4.40 11.66 -2.71
C ILE A 11 -5.46 12.09 -1.68
N GLU A 12 -5.62 13.40 -1.47
CA GLU A 12 -6.58 13.98 -0.53
C GLU A 12 -8.04 13.73 -0.94
N ARG A 13 -8.28 13.43 -2.22
CA ARG A 13 -9.62 13.10 -2.71
C ARG A 13 -10.07 11.71 -2.26
N LEU A 14 -9.15 10.84 -1.89
CA LEU A 14 -9.44 9.45 -1.57
C LEU A 14 -9.75 9.28 -0.09
N VAL A 15 -10.92 8.71 0.20
CA VAL A 15 -11.40 8.47 1.56
C VAL A 15 -11.31 6.96 1.87
N PRO A 16 -10.39 6.55 2.76
CA PRO A 16 -10.27 5.15 3.15
C PRO A 16 -11.55 4.64 3.81
N TYR A 17 -11.89 3.37 3.54
CA TYR A 17 -13.03 2.74 4.19
C TYR A 17 -12.73 2.42 5.66
N ALA A 18 -13.43 3.08 6.58
CA ALA A 18 -13.17 3.00 8.03
C ALA A 18 -13.35 1.59 8.63
N ARG A 19 -14.18 0.73 8.01
CA ARG A 19 -14.43 -0.66 8.45
C ARG A 19 -13.59 -1.68 7.67
N ASN A 20 -12.41 -1.29 7.20
CA ASN A 20 -11.50 -2.24 6.54
C ASN A 20 -11.07 -3.32 7.56
N PRO A 21 -11.33 -4.61 7.30
CA PRO A 21 -10.98 -5.68 8.25
C PRO A 21 -9.47 -5.99 8.27
N ARG A 22 -8.70 -5.55 7.27
CA ARG A 22 -7.25 -5.80 7.22
C ARG A 22 -6.48 -4.78 8.03
N LYS A 23 -5.70 -5.26 8.99
CA LYS A 23 -4.64 -4.50 9.64
C LYS A 23 -3.41 -4.58 8.73
N ASN A 24 -2.90 -3.46 8.30
CA ASN A 24 -1.83 -3.40 7.32
C ASN A 24 -0.85 -2.23 7.56
N ASP A 25 -0.84 -1.68 8.77
CA ASP A 25 0.00 -0.53 9.09
C ASP A 25 1.49 -0.91 9.06
N ASP A 26 1.84 -2.08 9.59
CA ASP A 26 3.20 -2.61 9.61
C ASP A 26 3.75 -2.94 8.21
N ALA A 27 2.87 -3.15 7.24
CA ALA A 27 3.24 -3.41 5.85
C ALA A 27 3.45 -2.14 5.00
N VAL A 28 3.20 -0.95 5.57
CA VAL A 28 3.28 0.33 4.82
C VAL A 28 4.69 0.61 4.31
N PRO A 29 5.77 0.52 5.12
CA PRO A 29 7.12 0.76 4.65
C PRO A 29 7.54 -0.18 3.51
N ARG A 30 7.22 -1.49 3.64
CA ARG A 30 7.50 -2.47 2.59
C ARG A 30 6.76 -2.14 1.28
N MET A 31 5.47 -1.83 1.34
CA MET A 31 4.71 -1.41 0.17
C MET A 31 5.26 -0.11 -0.44
N ALA A 32 5.76 0.80 0.39
CA ALA A 32 6.42 2.02 -0.07
C ALA A 32 7.73 1.71 -0.82
N GLY A 33 8.51 0.75 -0.34
CA GLY A 33 9.69 0.23 -1.05
C GLY A 33 9.33 -0.31 -2.44
N LEU A 34 8.32 -1.17 -2.52
CA LEU A 34 7.83 -1.70 -3.81
C LEU A 34 7.36 -0.59 -4.76
N ILE A 35 6.64 0.41 -4.26
CA ILE A 35 6.19 1.55 -5.08
C ILE A 35 7.38 2.39 -5.55
N ARG A 36 8.41 2.56 -4.74
CA ARG A 36 9.63 3.30 -5.10
C ARG A 36 10.41 2.58 -6.20
N GLU A 37 10.57 1.27 -6.09
CA GLU A 37 11.30 0.44 -7.05
C GLU A 37 10.55 0.29 -8.38
N PHE A 38 9.31 -0.17 -8.32
CA PHE A 38 8.55 -0.53 -9.53
C PHE A 38 7.61 0.58 -10.02
N GLY A 39 7.44 1.66 -9.26
CA GLY A 39 6.41 2.65 -9.47
C GLY A 39 5.01 2.16 -9.02
N PHE A 40 4.03 3.06 -9.01
CA PHE A 40 2.66 2.74 -8.64
C PHE A 40 1.95 2.02 -9.81
N LYS A 41 2.18 0.71 -9.98
CA LYS A 41 1.72 -0.08 -11.13
C LYS A 41 0.31 -0.65 -10.99
N VAL A 42 -0.17 -0.86 -9.75
CA VAL A 42 -1.51 -1.42 -9.48
C VAL A 42 -2.42 -0.32 -8.94
N PRO A 43 -3.36 0.23 -9.74
CA PRO A 43 -4.20 1.34 -9.34
C PRO A 43 -5.03 1.08 -8.07
N VAL A 44 -5.41 2.16 -7.38
CA VAL A 44 -6.45 2.13 -6.35
C VAL A 44 -7.80 2.00 -7.03
N VAL A 45 -8.69 1.17 -6.50
CA VAL A 45 -10.09 1.10 -6.95
C VAL A 45 -10.92 1.98 -6.03
N ALA A 46 -11.64 2.94 -6.60
CA ALA A 46 -12.47 3.86 -5.84
C ALA A 46 -13.79 4.15 -6.57
N ARG A 47 -14.71 4.82 -5.88
CA ARG A 47 -15.88 5.44 -6.51
C ARG A 47 -15.62 6.92 -6.80
N SER A 48 -16.43 7.51 -7.64
CA SER A 48 -16.34 8.93 -8.01
C SER A 48 -16.49 9.89 -6.82
N ASP A 49 -17.16 9.45 -5.74
CA ASP A 49 -17.28 10.18 -4.47
C ASP A 49 -15.97 10.15 -3.63
N GLY A 50 -14.95 9.44 -4.08
CA GLY A 50 -13.66 9.29 -3.41
C GLY A 50 -13.57 8.08 -2.48
N SER A 51 -14.65 7.35 -2.22
CA SER A 51 -14.61 6.20 -1.32
C SER A 51 -13.78 5.04 -1.90
N VAL A 52 -12.75 4.64 -1.15
CA VAL A 52 -11.82 3.57 -1.55
C VAL A 52 -12.48 2.20 -1.44
N VAL A 53 -12.42 1.45 -2.53
CA VAL A 53 -12.89 0.08 -2.62
C VAL A 53 -11.75 -0.91 -2.37
N ASP A 54 -10.62 -0.75 -3.06
CA ASP A 54 -9.40 -1.56 -2.88
C ASP A 54 -8.15 -0.70 -2.98
N GLY A 55 -7.04 -1.19 -2.42
CA GLY A 55 -5.74 -0.52 -2.45
C GLY A 55 -5.44 0.34 -1.23
N HIS A 56 -6.06 0.08 -0.08
CA HIS A 56 -5.83 0.84 1.17
C HIS A 56 -4.36 0.86 1.58
N LEU A 57 -3.64 -0.27 1.48
CA LEU A 57 -2.22 -0.34 1.79
C LEU A 57 -1.40 0.51 0.81
N ARG A 58 -1.68 0.41 -0.49
CA ARG A 58 -1.02 1.22 -1.52
C ARG A 58 -1.26 2.72 -1.33
N LEU A 59 -2.47 3.09 -0.91
CA LEU A 59 -2.81 4.49 -0.61
C LEU A 59 -2.03 5.01 0.61
N LYS A 60 -1.93 4.21 1.70
CA LYS A 60 -1.12 4.56 2.87
C LYS A 60 0.36 4.71 2.49
N ALA A 61 0.89 3.78 1.70
CA ALA A 61 2.27 3.84 1.23
C ALA A 61 2.53 5.06 0.33
N ALA A 62 1.59 5.45 -0.52
CA ALA A 62 1.70 6.68 -1.31
C ALA A 62 1.74 7.92 -0.42
N GLY A 63 0.92 7.97 0.63
CA GLY A 63 0.96 9.03 1.64
C GLY A 63 2.30 9.06 2.38
N TYR A 64 2.83 7.91 2.77
CA TYR A 64 4.14 7.77 3.39
C TYR A 64 5.27 8.29 2.49
N LEU A 65 5.17 8.09 1.18
CA LEU A 65 6.11 8.59 0.18
C LEU A 65 5.90 10.06 -0.18
N GLY A 66 4.88 10.73 0.35
CA GLY A 66 4.55 12.12 -0.01
C GLY A 66 4.07 12.28 -1.46
N MET A 67 3.51 11.24 -2.06
CA MET A 67 3.00 11.30 -3.44
C MET A 67 1.76 12.20 -3.50
N PRO A 68 1.72 13.24 -4.38
CA PRO A 68 0.57 14.14 -4.46
C PRO A 68 -0.63 13.50 -5.17
N GLN A 69 -0.40 12.51 -6.03
CA GLN A 69 -1.41 11.85 -6.83
C GLN A 69 -1.14 10.35 -6.95
N VAL A 70 -2.21 9.59 -7.12
CA VAL A 70 -2.14 8.14 -7.34
C VAL A 70 -3.04 7.72 -8.50
N PRO A 71 -2.71 6.62 -9.21
CA PRO A 71 -3.58 6.07 -10.24
C PRO A 71 -4.83 5.42 -9.64
N VAL A 72 -5.99 5.74 -10.21
CA VAL A 72 -7.30 5.29 -9.75
C VAL A 72 -8.09 4.69 -10.90
N VAL A 73 -8.82 3.63 -10.61
CA VAL A 73 -9.85 3.04 -11.47
C VAL A 73 -11.19 3.19 -10.78
N LEU A 74 -12.21 3.62 -11.52
CA LEU A 74 -13.56 3.80 -10.98
C LEU A 74 -14.36 2.51 -11.01
N ALA A 75 -15.18 2.32 -9.99
CA ALA A 75 -16.12 1.20 -9.82
C ALA A 75 -17.52 1.71 -9.45
N ASP A 76 -18.00 2.75 -10.15
CA ASP A 76 -19.30 3.36 -9.91
C ASP A 76 -20.46 2.47 -10.37
N GLU A 77 -20.19 1.56 -11.29
CA GLU A 77 -21.16 0.60 -11.80
C GLU A 77 -21.56 -0.49 -10.79
N TRP A 78 -20.78 -0.62 -9.69
CA TRP A 78 -21.04 -1.65 -8.68
C TRP A 78 -22.05 -1.19 -7.64
N THR A 79 -22.95 -2.10 -7.28
CA THR A 79 -23.83 -1.92 -6.12
C THR A 79 -23.02 -1.95 -4.81
N ASP A 80 -23.59 -1.44 -3.72
CA ASP A 80 -22.94 -1.47 -2.41
C ASP A 80 -22.62 -2.90 -1.93
N ALA A 81 -23.49 -3.87 -2.28
CA ALA A 81 -23.26 -5.27 -1.98
C ALA A 81 -22.04 -5.81 -2.75
N GLN A 82 -21.90 -5.47 -4.03
CA GLN A 82 -20.75 -5.85 -4.85
C GLN A 82 -19.46 -5.23 -4.33
N VAL A 83 -19.47 -3.96 -3.95
CA VAL A 83 -18.31 -3.28 -3.34
C VAL A 83 -17.85 -3.98 -2.05
N LYS A 84 -18.80 -4.33 -1.16
CA LYS A 84 -18.47 -5.06 0.08
C LYS A 84 -17.93 -6.46 -0.21
N ALA A 85 -18.56 -7.19 -1.14
CA ALA A 85 -18.11 -8.52 -1.55
C ALA A 85 -16.72 -8.47 -2.19
N PHE A 86 -16.46 -7.49 -3.07
CA PHE A 86 -15.18 -7.33 -3.74
C PHE A 86 -14.03 -7.06 -2.76
N ARG A 87 -14.25 -6.19 -1.76
CA ARG A 87 -13.24 -5.94 -0.71
C ARG A 87 -12.77 -7.22 -0.02
N ILE A 88 -13.67 -8.17 0.19
CA ILE A 88 -13.33 -9.45 0.80
C ILE A 88 -12.69 -10.38 -0.23
N ALA A 89 -13.33 -10.53 -1.38
CA ALA A 89 -12.93 -11.47 -2.42
C ALA A 89 -11.53 -11.19 -2.98
N VAL A 90 -11.19 -9.92 -3.27
CA VAL A 90 -9.88 -9.56 -3.83
C VAL A 90 -8.74 -9.89 -2.88
N ASN A 91 -8.96 -9.75 -1.57
CA ASN A 91 -7.95 -10.12 -0.58
C ASN A 91 -7.90 -11.64 -0.35
N LYS A 92 -9.06 -12.30 -0.35
CA LYS A 92 -9.14 -13.75 -0.14
C LYS A 92 -8.60 -14.54 -1.34
N SER A 93 -8.73 -13.99 -2.54
CA SER A 93 -8.24 -14.64 -3.76
C SER A 93 -6.73 -14.88 -3.78
N ALA A 94 -5.94 -14.07 -3.06
CA ALA A 94 -4.51 -14.30 -2.91
C ALA A 94 -4.18 -15.60 -2.14
N GLU A 95 -5.14 -16.10 -1.35
CA GLU A 95 -4.98 -17.33 -0.58
C GLU A 95 -5.46 -18.59 -1.33
N TRP A 96 -5.99 -18.45 -2.55
CA TRP A 96 -6.50 -19.59 -3.33
C TRP A 96 -5.44 -20.31 -4.15
N ALA A 97 -4.27 -19.72 -4.30
CA ALA A 97 -3.15 -20.32 -5.00
C ALA A 97 -2.00 -20.57 -4.03
N GLU A 98 -1.30 -21.65 -4.24
CA GLU A 98 -0.09 -21.99 -3.52
C GLU A 98 1.11 -21.75 -4.44
N TRP A 99 2.27 -21.51 -3.85
CA TRP A 99 3.51 -21.42 -4.58
C TRP A 99 4.00 -22.83 -4.94
N ASP A 100 4.57 -22.97 -6.14
CA ASP A 100 5.45 -24.08 -6.45
C ASP A 100 6.83 -23.74 -5.88
N ASP A 101 7.15 -24.34 -4.73
CA ASP A 101 8.36 -23.98 -3.97
C ASP A 101 9.66 -24.24 -4.74
N ASP A 102 9.68 -25.27 -5.59
CA ASP A 102 10.86 -25.58 -6.42
C ASP A 102 11.07 -24.51 -7.49
N LEU A 103 10.00 -24.10 -8.18
CA LEU A 103 10.07 -23.04 -9.17
C LEU A 103 10.35 -21.68 -8.51
N LEU A 104 9.70 -21.39 -7.37
CA LEU A 104 9.94 -20.15 -6.63
C LEU A 104 11.40 -20.02 -6.22
N LYS A 105 12.01 -21.11 -5.75
CA LYS A 105 13.42 -21.14 -5.38
C LYS A 105 14.34 -20.81 -6.56
N LEU A 106 14.06 -21.33 -7.73
CA LEU A 106 14.84 -21.03 -8.95
C LEU A 106 14.74 -19.53 -9.31
N GLU A 107 13.52 -18.95 -9.28
CA GLU A 107 13.32 -17.51 -9.57
C GLU A 107 14.04 -16.61 -8.54
N VAL A 108 14.06 -17.01 -7.26
CA VAL A 108 14.77 -16.30 -6.21
C VAL A 108 16.29 -16.37 -6.40
N GLU A 109 16.83 -17.55 -6.77
CA GLU A 109 18.25 -17.72 -7.09
C GLU A 109 18.66 -16.86 -8.29
N ASP A 110 17.85 -16.83 -9.36
CA ASP A 110 18.08 -15.98 -10.54
C ASP A 110 18.09 -14.47 -10.17
N LEU A 111 17.13 -14.02 -9.34
CA LEU A 111 17.10 -12.64 -8.86
C LEU A 111 18.35 -12.28 -8.05
N LYS A 112 18.84 -13.20 -7.22
CA LYS A 112 20.06 -13.05 -6.43
C LYS A 112 21.30 -12.92 -7.33
N GLU A 113 21.41 -13.76 -8.36
CA GLU A 113 22.49 -13.68 -9.36
C GLU A 113 22.47 -12.37 -10.14
N MET A 114 21.27 -11.80 -10.39
CA MET A 114 21.09 -10.49 -11.01
C MET A 114 21.39 -9.32 -10.05
N GLY A 115 21.67 -9.59 -8.77
CA GLY A 115 21.97 -8.58 -7.75
C GLY A 115 20.73 -7.80 -7.29
N PHE A 116 19.54 -8.38 -7.41
CA PHE A 116 18.31 -7.75 -6.93
C PHE A 116 18.18 -7.90 -5.41
N ASP A 117 17.65 -6.86 -4.76
CA ASP A 117 17.40 -6.86 -3.31
C ASP A 117 16.18 -7.74 -2.96
N LEU A 118 16.44 -8.92 -2.41
CA LEU A 118 15.41 -9.91 -2.09
C LEU A 118 14.54 -9.50 -0.89
N ASP A 119 15.05 -8.70 0.02
CA ASP A 119 14.27 -8.20 1.17
C ASP A 119 13.09 -7.37 0.71
N LEU A 120 13.23 -6.67 -0.40
CA LEU A 120 12.15 -5.90 -1.02
C LEU A 120 11.00 -6.79 -1.46
N VAL A 121 11.29 -7.99 -1.99
CA VAL A 121 10.29 -8.96 -2.44
C VAL A 121 9.61 -9.63 -1.24
N GLY A 122 10.31 -9.70 -0.11
CA GLY A 122 9.80 -10.27 1.12
C GLY A 122 9.76 -11.78 1.16
N ILE A 123 10.60 -12.41 0.37
CA ILE A 123 10.87 -13.84 0.41
C ILE A 123 12.23 -14.01 1.09
N PRO A 124 12.33 -14.68 2.24
CA PRO A 124 13.61 -14.86 2.91
C PRO A 124 14.53 -15.72 2.05
N GLU A 125 15.83 -15.52 2.20
CA GLU A 125 16.87 -16.27 1.48
C GLU A 125 16.84 -17.78 1.77
N THR A 126 16.26 -18.18 2.91
CA THR A 126 15.98 -19.57 3.28
C THR A 126 14.51 -19.69 3.61
N PRO A 127 13.75 -20.59 2.94
CA PRO A 127 12.38 -20.87 3.35
C PRO A 127 12.41 -21.70 4.64
N ASP A 128 12.54 -21.03 5.78
CA ASP A 128 12.20 -21.64 7.05
C ASP A 128 10.67 -21.71 7.10
N ALA A 129 10.12 -22.92 7.13
CA ALA A 129 8.68 -23.18 7.12
C ALA A 129 7.92 -22.56 8.32
N ASP A 130 8.65 -21.97 9.29
CA ASP A 130 8.15 -21.36 10.51
C ASP A 130 8.54 -19.88 10.64
N ALA A 131 9.01 -19.23 9.58
CA ALA A 131 9.42 -17.83 9.65
C ALA A 131 8.21 -16.90 9.89
N ASP A 132 8.12 -16.36 11.08
CA ASP A 132 7.24 -15.23 11.40
C ASP A 132 7.77 -13.97 10.68
N TYR A 133 7.09 -13.57 9.60
CA TYR A 133 7.42 -12.41 8.77
C TYR A 133 7.09 -11.07 9.45
N SER A 134 7.21 -10.97 10.76
CA SER A 134 7.11 -9.72 11.50
C SER A 134 8.45 -8.98 11.47
N PHE A 135 8.50 -7.86 10.74
CA PHE A 135 9.64 -6.95 10.80
C PHE A 135 9.54 -6.07 12.04
N SER A 136 10.65 -5.90 12.78
CA SER A 136 10.72 -4.91 13.83
C SER A 136 10.95 -3.51 13.24
N ASP A 137 10.32 -2.49 13.83
CA ASP A 137 10.45 -1.07 13.40
C ASP A 137 11.91 -0.59 13.25
N GLY A 138 12.88 -1.24 13.88
CA GLY A 138 14.29 -0.88 13.85
C GLY A 138 15.07 -1.40 12.63
N GLU A 139 14.60 -2.43 11.93
CA GLU A 139 15.30 -2.99 10.77
C GLU A 139 15.04 -2.18 9.49
N LEU A 140 13.96 -1.43 9.45
CA LEU A 140 13.58 -0.60 8.31
C LEU A 140 14.29 0.77 8.27
N ASP A 141 14.75 1.29 9.41
CA ASP A 141 15.48 2.57 9.48
C ASP A 141 16.83 2.52 8.76
N GLY A 142 17.45 1.34 8.65
CA GLY A 142 18.71 1.15 7.90
C GLY A 142 18.53 1.18 6.38
N PHE A 143 17.35 0.83 5.87
CA PHE A 143 17.03 0.82 4.44
C PHE A 143 16.71 2.21 3.87
N PHE A 144 16.31 3.15 4.71
CA PHE A 144 15.87 4.47 4.33
C PHE A 144 16.85 5.59 4.69
N THR A 145 18.15 5.39 4.50
CA THR A 145 19.06 6.53 4.49
C THR A 145 18.75 7.39 3.27
N PRO A 146 18.28 8.64 3.44
CA PRO A 146 18.09 9.55 2.32
C PRO A 146 19.43 9.73 1.62
N ALA A 147 19.46 9.51 0.29
CA ALA A 147 20.59 9.97 -0.49
C ALA A 147 20.77 11.47 -0.20
N GLU A 148 21.99 11.87 0.15
CA GLU A 148 22.36 13.27 0.39
C GLU A 148 21.99 14.08 -0.86
N SER A 149 20.85 14.73 -0.83
CA SER A 149 20.48 15.76 -1.78
C SER A 149 20.27 17.05 -1.00
N GLY A 150 20.96 18.08 -1.48
CA GLY A 150 21.13 19.37 -0.87
C GLY A 150 19.86 20.03 -0.31
N GLU A 151 20.10 20.87 0.65
CA GLU A 151 19.29 21.81 1.38
C GLU A 151 17.89 22.10 0.81
N GLY A 152 16.87 21.47 1.42
CA GLY A 152 15.48 21.87 1.32
C GLY A 152 15.08 22.68 2.56
N PRO A 153 14.12 23.60 2.47
CA PRO A 153 13.84 24.56 3.54
C PRO A 153 13.28 23.90 4.79
N SER A 154 13.77 24.35 5.93
CA SER A 154 13.39 24.03 7.30
C SER A 154 11.87 23.91 7.47
N ALA A 155 11.41 22.71 7.87
CA ALA A 155 10.03 22.48 8.27
C ALA A 155 9.73 23.23 9.57
N SER A 156 8.97 24.33 9.46
CA SER A 156 8.34 24.96 10.62
C SER A 156 7.32 23.99 11.23
N ALA A 157 7.31 23.89 12.55
CA ALA A 157 6.45 23.03 13.34
C ALA A 157 4.97 23.13 12.90
N ALA A 158 4.45 22.09 12.27
CA ALA A 158 3.04 21.99 11.93
C ALA A 158 2.20 21.94 13.21
N LYS A 159 1.36 22.93 13.44
CA LYS A 159 0.40 22.95 14.54
C LYS A 159 -0.60 21.82 14.32
N LYS A 160 -0.66 20.88 15.27
CA LYS A 160 -1.67 19.81 15.31
C LYS A 160 -3.06 20.42 15.20
N LYS A 161 -3.84 19.97 14.26
CA LYS A 161 -5.18 20.45 14.00
C LYS A 161 -6.18 19.45 14.56
N THR A 162 -6.99 19.89 15.52
CA THR A 162 -8.07 19.07 16.09
C THR A 162 -9.28 19.12 15.17
N MET A 163 -9.74 17.98 14.70
CA MET A 163 -10.97 17.87 13.92
C MET A 163 -12.04 17.13 14.72
N VAL A 164 -13.30 17.56 14.54
CA VAL A 164 -14.46 16.93 15.18
C VAL A 164 -15.19 16.10 14.14
N CYS A 165 -15.45 14.82 14.46
CA CYS A 165 -16.21 13.94 13.59
C CYS A 165 -17.66 14.46 13.45
N PRO A 166 -18.14 14.80 12.25
CA PRO A 166 -19.48 15.34 12.05
C PRO A 166 -20.60 14.33 12.35
N HIS A 167 -20.26 13.03 12.48
CA HIS A 167 -21.24 11.97 12.69
C HIS A 167 -21.40 11.57 14.17
N CYS A 168 -20.35 11.67 15.00
CA CYS A 168 -20.38 11.25 16.40
C CYS A 168 -19.89 12.32 17.38
N GLY A 169 -19.46 13.50 16.92
CA GLY A 169 -19.03 14.62 17.76
C GLY A 169 -17.71 14.42 18.51
N LYS A 170 -16.97 13.32 18.30
CA LYS A 170 -15.67 13.10 18.95
C LYS A 170 -14.57 13.88 18.24
N ALA A 171 -13.73 14.55 19.04
CA ALA A 171 -12.55 15.23 18.56
C ALA A 171 -11.39 14.24 18.38
N PHE A 172 -10.60 14.39 17.31
CA PHE A 172 -9.37 13.66 17.05
C PHE A 172 -8.31 14.60 16.48
N GLU A 173 -7.04 14.36 16.79
CA GLU A 173 -5.91 15.13 16.29
C GLU A 173 -5.44 14.57 14.93
N VAL A 174 -5.16 15.48 13.97
CA VAL A 174 -4.61 15.17 12.63
C VAL A 174 -3.28 15.90 12.47
#